data_4fb7b093832128166fccb3e9665e7329
#
_entry.id   4fb7b093832128166fccb3e9665e7329
#
_cell.length_a   1.000
_cell.length_b   1.000
_cell.length_c   1.000
_cell.angle_alpha   90.00
_cell.angle_beta   90.00
_cell.angle_gamma   90.00
#
_symmetry.space_group_name_H-M   'P 1'
#
loop_
_entity.id
_entity.type
_entity.pdbx_description
1 polymer ?
#
loop_
_entity_poly.entity_id
_entity_poly.type
_entity_poly.pdbx_seq_one_letter_code
_entity_poly.pdbx_strand_id
1 'polypeptide(L)'
;KIPYLELVSSSENPIEDLEFIQHNEADLVFLDIQMPELSGINLMKIVGDKLKYILTTAYSEYALEGYEHNVIDYLLKPISFDRFEKSTLKAQDRFPTNESSANSYFFVKSSGQQHRINFNEILYIESIKDYVNIKTEN
;
A
#
# COMPACT_ATOMS: atom_id res chain seq x y z
N LYS A 1 17.37 10.56 4.50
CA LYS A 1 16.09 10.42 5.22
C LYS A 1 14.97 10.63 4.23
N ILE A 2 14.03 9.70 4.18
CA ILE A 2 12.81 9.81 3.34
C ILE A 2 11.74 10.50 4.19
N PRO A 3 11.22 11.67 3.76
CA PRO A 3 10.38 12.52 4.62
C PRO A 3 9.05 11.88 5.07
N TYR A 4 8.49 10.98 4.25
CA TYR A 4 7.20 10.32 4.51
C TYR A 4 7.34 8.96 5.20
N LEU A 5 8.55 8.56 5.61
CA LEU A 5 8.81 7.34 6.36
C LEU A 5 9.31 7.65 7.76
N GLU A 6 8.69 7.01 8.73
CA GLU A 6 9.15 6.97 10.12
C GLU A 6 9.51 5.54 10.50
N LEU A 7 10.72 5.35 11.03
CA LEU A 7 11.15 4.06 11.55
C LEU A 7 10.60 3.89 12.98
N VAL A 8 9.64 3.03 13.14
CA VAL A 8 9.00 2.76 14.44
C VAL A 8 9.64 1.59 15.19
N SER A 9 10.22 0.63 14.48
CA SER A 9 10.96 -0.49 15.06
C SER A 9 11.94 -1.09 14.06
N SER A 10 12.97 -1.75 14.57
CA SER A 10 13.91 -2.57 13.81
C SER A 10 14.40 -3.71 14.71
N SER A 11 14.33 -4.94 14.26
CA SER A 11 14.72 -6.13 14.98
C SER A 11 15.38 -7.14 14.04
N GLU A 12 16.17 -8.04 14.58
CA GLU A 12 16.74 -9.20 13.89
C GLU A 12 16.04 -10.51 14.33
N ASN A 13 15.03 -10.40 15.21
CA ASN A 13 14.31 -11.54 15.77
C ASN A 13 12.86 -11.55 15.27
N PRO A 14 12.47 -12.50 14.41
CA PRO A 14 11.12 -12.56 13.86
C PRO A 14 10.03 -12.80 14.90
N ILE A 15 10.34 -13.36 16.05
CA ILE A 15 9.36 -13.56 17.14
C ILE A 15 9.05 -12.19 17.80
N GLU A 16 10.08 -11.40 18.08
CA GLU A 16 9.91 -10.03 18.61
C GLU A 16 9.15 -9.15 17.63
N ASP A 17 9.41 -9.30 16.33
CA ASP A 17 8.69 -8.59 15.29
C ASP A 17 7.21 -8.94 15.28
N LEU A 18 6.85 -10.21 15.43
CA LEU A 18 5.45 -10.64 15.55
C LEU A 18 4.76 -10.00 16.76
N GLU A 19 5.41 -10.04 17.92
CA GLU A 19 4.87 -9.41 19.13
C GLU A 19 4.70 -7.90 18.95
N PHE A 20 5.69 -7.22 18.36
CA PHE A 20 5.61 -5.80 18.06
C PHE A 20 4.43 -5.47 17.16
N ILE A 21 4.27 -6.19 16.04
CA ILE A 21 3.20 -5.98 15.06
C ILE A 21 1.81 -6.21 15.67
N GLN A 22 1.68 -7.15 16.62
CA GLN A 22 0.40 -7.43 17.27
C GLN A 22 -0.06 -6.31 18.21
N HIS A 23 0.87 -5.58 18.81
CA HIS A 23 0.60 -4.60 19.86
C HIS A 23 0.80 -3.15 19.44
N ASN A 24 1.40 -2.91 18.27
CA ASN A 24 1.72 -1.58 17.79
C ASN A 24 1.19 -1.36 16.37
N GLU A 25 1.00 -0.10 16.04
CA GLU A 25 0.61 0.31 14.69
C GLU A 25 1.85 0.46 13.82
N ALA A 26 1.90 -0.35 12.77
CA ALA A 26 2.84 -0.20 11.67
C ALA A 26 2.04 -0.30 10.37
N ASP A 27 2.43 0.48 9.37
CA ASP A 27 1.76 0.48 8.07
C ASP A 27 2.52 -0.37 7.06
N LEU A 28 3.85 -0.34 7.14
CA LEU A 28 4.76 -0.96 6.18
C LEU A 28 5.87 -1.70 6.90
N VAL A 29 6.19 -2.88 6.41
CA VAL A 29 7.33 -3.68 6.89
C VAL A 29 8.29 -3.96 5.74
N PHE A 30 9.57 -3.61 5.94
CA PHE A 30 10.68 -4.14 5.14
C PHE A 30 11.10 -5.47 5.76
N LEU A 31 10.88 -6.54 5.05
CA LEU A 31 10.99 -7.89 5.60
C LEU A 31 12.01 -8.71 4.83
N ASP A 32 13.06 -9.18 5.52
CA ASP A 32 13.96 -10.15 4.93
C ASP A 32 13.26 -11.50 4.79
N ILE A 33 13.39 -12.11 3.61
CA ILE A 33 12.84 -13.45 3.38
C ILE A 33 13.58 -14.50 4.19
N GLN A 34 14.91 -14.37 4.28
CA GLN A 34 15.76 -15.34 4.95
C GLN A 34 16.13 -14.88 6.35
N MET A 35 15.35 -15.32 7.32
CA MET A 35 15.62 -15.11 8.73
C MET A 35 15.73 -16.45 9.45
N PRO A 36 16.54 -16.54 10.53
CA PRO A 36 16.57 -17.73 11.40
C PRO A 36 15.19 -18.01 12.01
N GLU A 37 14.90 -19.25 12.29
CA GLU A 37 13.69 -19.75 12.98
C GLU A 37 12.38 -19.56 12.21
N LEU A 38 12.11 -18.38 11.66
CA LEU A 38 10.89 -18.08 10.91
C LEU A 38 11.23 -17.24 9.66
N SER A 39 10.95 -17.78 8.48
CA SER A 39 11.16 -17.03 7.24
C SER A 39 10.20 -15.84 7.14
N GLY A 40 10.64 -14.77 6.44
CA GLY A 40 9.79 -13.61 6.21
C GLY A 40 8.47 -13.94 5.52
N ILE A 41 8.46 -14.91 4.61
CA ILE A 41 7.24 -15.37 3.95
C ILE A 41 6.27 -16.01 4.96
N ASN A 42 6.76 -16.82 5.90
CA ASN A 42 5.91 -17.39 6.93
C ASN A 42 5.41 -16.33 7.92
N LEU A 43 6.26 -15.38 8.30
CA LEU A 43 5.84 -14.23 9.13
C LEU A 43 4.72 -13.46 8.45
N MET A 44 4.87 -13.15 7.17
CA MET A 44 3.86 -12.47 6.37
C MET A 44 2.53 -13.25 6.32
N LYS A 45 2.57 -14.58 6.17
CA LYS A 45 1.37 -15.44 6.22
C LYS A 45 0.66 -15.40 7.58
N ILE A 46 1.41 -15.33 8.68
CA ILE A 46 0.86 -15.24 10.03
C ILE A 46 0.18 -13.89 10.27
N VAL A 47 0.82 -12.81 9.87
CA VAL A 47 0.31 -11.43 10.05
C VAL A 47 -0.85 -11.13 9.09
N GLY A 48 -0.79 -11.70 7.87
CA GLY A 48 -1.81 -11.53 6.85
C GLY A 48 -1.84 -10.13 6.24
N ASP A 49 -3.04 -9.68 5.87
CA ASP A 49 -3.27 -8.46 5.09
C ASP A 49 -3.34 -7.17 5.91
N LYS A 50 -3.04 -7.23 7.20
CA LYS A 50 -3.05 -6.06 8.09
C LYS A 50 -2.00 -5.03 7.73
N LEU A 51 -0.89 -5.47 7.15
CA LEU A 51 0.26 -4.65 6.78
C LEU A 51 0.53 -4.71 5.29
N LYS A 52 1.32 -3.76 4.81
CA LYS A 52 1.96 -3.80 3.51
C LYS A 52 3.42 -4.23 3.67
N TYR A 53 3.93 -4.93 2.67
CA TYR A 53 5.26 -5.53 2.74
C TYR A 53 6.13 -5.09 1.57
N ILE A 54 7.39 -4.81 1.84
CA ILE A 54 8.47 -4.76 0.88
C ILE A 54 9.45 -5.85 1.27
N LEU A 55 9.59 -6.87 0.42
CA LEU A 55 10.46 -7.99 0.70
C LEU A 55 11.90 -7.69 0.31
N THR A 56 12.84 -8.14 1.13
CA THR A 56 14.28 -8.05 0.83
C THR A 56 14.90 -9.43 0.83
N THR A 57 15.84 -9.69 -0.07
CA THR A 57 16.54 -10.97 -0.15
C THR A 57 17.82 -10.89 -0.96
N ALA A 58 18.72 -11.85 -0.77
CA ALA A 58 19.87 -12.08 -1.62
C ALA A 58 19.57 -12.95 -2.86
N TYR A 59 18.35 -13.51 -2.97
CA TYR A 59 18.01 -14.51 -3.98
C TYR A 59 16.84 -14.03 -4.86
N SER A 60 17.04 -14.15 -6.17
CA SER A 60 16.04 -13.70 -7.18
C SER A 60 14.83 -14.62 -7.32
N GLU A 61 14.95 -15.90 -6.95
CA GLU A 61 13.90 -16.89 -7.11
C GLU A 61 12.66 -16.64 -6.23
N TYR A 62 12.81 -15.92 -5.13
CA TYR A 62 11.70 -15.63 -4.21
C TYR A 62 10.75 -14.52 -4.71
N ALA A 63 11.09 -13.85 -5.82
CA ALA A 63 10.25 -12.77 -6.36
C ALA A 63 8.84 -13.23 -6.74
N LEU A 64 8.66 -14.52 -7.07
CA LEU A 64 7.37 -15.07 -7.49
C LEU A 64 6.43 -15.39 -6.32
N GLU A 65 6.96 -15.73 -5.14
CA GLU A 65 6.16 -16.09 -3.97
C GLU A 65 5.50 -14.88 -3.28
N GLY A 66 6.03 -13.68 -3.51
CA GLY A 66 5.52 -12.45 -2.91
C GLY A 66 4.19 -11.95 -3.49
N TYR A 67 3.76 -12.43 -4.63
CA TYR A 67 2.54 -11.94 -5.31
C TYR A 67 1.23 -12.33 -4.63
N GLU A 68 1.24 -13.35 -3.78
CA GLU A 68 0.03 -13.86 -3.11
C GLU A 68 -0.38 -13.03 -1.87
N HIS A 69 0.46 -12.10 -1.39
CA HIS A 69 0.26 -11.45 -0.11
C HIS A 69 0.61 -9.97 -0.18
N ASN A 70 -0.23 -9.06 -0.41
CA ASN A 70 -0.08 -7.59 -0.25
C ASN A 70 1.37 -7.02 -0.32
N VAL A 71 2.24 -7.68 -1.11
CA VAL A 71 3.61 -7.24 -1.33
C VAL A 71 3.61 -6.10 -2.33
N ILE A 72 4.18 -4.98 -1.92
CA ILE A 72 4.28 -3.78 -2.75
C ILE A 72 5.45 -3.90 -3.72
N ASP A 73 6.58 -4.38 -3.23
CA ASP A 73 7.80 -4.48 -4.01
C ASP A 73 8.75 -5.52 -3.43
N TYR A 74 9.77 -5.83 -4.21
CA TYR A 74 10.78 -6.80 -3.93
C TYR A 74 12.16 -6.21 -4.18
N LEU A 75 13.03 -6.26 -3.18
CA LEU A 75 14.37 -5.67 -3.21
C LEU A 75 15.44 -6.74 -3.14
N LEU A 76 16.22 -6.88 -4.21
CA LEU A 76 17.38 -7.78 -4.25
C LEU A 76 18.60 -7.10 -3.64
N LYS A 77 19.24 -7.77 -2.68
CA LYS A 77 20.49 -7.30 -2.07
C LYS A 77 21.68 -7.49 -3.05
N PRO A 78 22.62 -6.53 -3.16
CA PRO A 78 22.69 -5.28 -2.42
C PRO A 78 21.69 -4.24 -2.91
N ILE A 79 20.98 -3.58 -1.98
CA ILE A 79 19.93 -2.62 -2.30
C ILE A 79 20.57 -1.25 -2.51
N SER A 80 20.46 -0.69 -3.72
CA SER A 80 20.84 0.69 -3.98
C SER A 80 19.81 1.68 -3.40
N PHE A 81 20.24 2.89 -3.09
CA PHE A 81 19.34 3.92 -2.59
C PHE A 81 18.20 4.23 -3.56
N ASP A 82 18.50 4.34 -4.86
CA ASP A 82 17.51 4.58 -5.91
C ASP A 82 16.43 3.49 -5.96
N ARG A 83 16.85 2.22 -5.76
CA ARG A 83 15.92 1.10 -5.77
C ARG A 83 15.04 1.08 -4.51
N PHE A 84 15.64 1.42 -3.36
CA PHE A 84 14.92 1.60 -2.10
C PHE A 84 13.91 2.75 -2.20
N GLU A 85 14.32 3.92 -2.68
CA GLU A 85 13.44 5.09 -2.84
C GLU A 85 12.25 4.77 -3.77
N LYS A 86 12.48 4.12 -4.91
CA LYS A 86 11.41 3.70 -5.81
C LYS A 86 10.40 2.78 -5.15
N SER A 87 10.85 1.85 -4.30
CA SER A 87 9.95 0.94 -3.58
C SER A 87 9.12 1.69 -2.54
N THR A 88 9.70 2.68 -1.86
CA THR A 88 8.97 3.49 -0.89
C THR A 88 7.94 4.41 -1.53
N LEU A 89 8.22 4.93 -2.73
CA LEU A 89 7.23 5.69 -3.52
C LEU A 89 6.04 4.81 -3.91
N LYS A 90 6.29 3.58 -4.37
CA LYS A 90 5.21 2.61 -4.63
C LYS A 90 4.39 2.31 -3.38
N ALA A 91 5.05 2.25 -2.22
CA ALA A 91 4.36 2.07 -0.95
C ALA A 91 3.46 3.28 -0.64
N GLN A 92 3.97 4.50 -0.78
CA GLN A 92 3.22 5.72 -0.56
C GLN A 92 1.91 5.76 -1.38
N ASP A 93 1.96 5.35 -2.65
CA ASP A 93 0.78 5.28 -3.53
C ASP A 93 -0.28 4.25 -3.07
N ARG A 94 0.10 3.31 -2.20
CA ARG A 94 -0.80 2.28 -1.66
C ARG A 94 -1.46 2.65 -0.33
N PHE A 95 -1.02 3.75 0.27
CA PHE A 95 -1.65 4.30 1.47
C PHE A 95 -2.51 5.50 1.10
N PRO A 96 -3.75 5.57 1.61
CA PRO A 96 -4.55 6.77 1.44
C PRO A 96 -3.84 7.92 2.17
N THR A 97 -3.26 8.82 1.39
CA THR A 97 -2.77 10.07 1.96
C THR A 97 -3.96 10.91 2.36
N ASN A 98 -3.96 11.46 3.58
CA ASN A 98 -4.95 12.48 3.98
C ASN A 98 -4.93 13.73 3.07
N GLU A 99 -3.98 13.81 2.15
CA GLU A 99 -3.92 14.82 1.08
C GLU A 99 -4.78 14.45 -0.15
N SER A 100 -5.29 13.22 -0.26
CA SER A 100 -6.30 12.89 -1.28
C SER A 100 -7.66 13.54 -1.07
N SER A 101 -7.84 14.33 0.00
CA SER A 101 -8.95 15.30 0.07
C SER A 101 -8.80 16.46 -0.92
N ALA A 102 -7.64 16.65 -1.56
CA ALA A 102 -7.43 17.73 -2.52
C ALA A 102 -7.94 17.40 -3.94
N ASN A 103 -8.20 16.12 -4.28
CA ASN A 103 -8.73 15.71 -5.58
C ASN A 103 -9.94 14.76 -5.43
N SER A 104 -10.80 15.04 -4.48
CA SER A 104 -12.04 14.28 -4.28
C SER A 104 -13.15 14.65 -5.26
N TYR A 105 -12.81 14.97 -6.49
CA TYR A 105 -13.77 15.34 -7.54
C TYR A 105 -13.39 14.74 -8.89
N PHE A 106 -14.38 14.62 -9.76
CA PHE A 106 -14.19 14.30 -11.18
C PHE A 106 -15.07 15.21 -12.04
N PHE A 107 -14.76 15.24 -13.32
CA PHE A 107 -15.56 16.01 -14.28
C PHE A 107 -16.50 15.11 -15.05
N VAL A 108 -17.77 15.48 -15.11
CA VAL A 108 -18.80 14.83 -15.94
C VAL A 108 -19.19 15.76 -17.06
N LYS A 109 -19.34 15.22 -18.25
CA LYS A 109 -19.91 15.97 -19.36
C LYS A 109 -21.42 15.71 -19.44
N SER A 110 -22.21 16.75 -19.24
CA SER A 110 -23.66 16.70 -19.39
C SER A 110 -24.14 17.89 -20.20
N SER A 111 -25.01 17.63 -21.18
CA SER A 111 -25.59 18.68 -22.04
C SER A 111 -24.56 19.60 -22.73
N GLY A 112 -23.38 19.03 -23.05
CA GLY A 112 -22.30 19.79 -23.71
C GLY A 112 -21.42 20.60 -22.76
N GLN A 113 -21.72 20.64 -21.47
CA GLN A 113 -20.92 21.33 -20.44
C GLN A 113 -20.20 20.31 -19.54
N GLN A 114 -19.06 20.74 -18.99
CA GLN A 114 -18.33 19.98 -17.96
C GLN A 114 -18.79 20.45 -16.57
N HIS A 115 -19.21 19.49 -15.76
CA HIS A 115 -19.59 19.70 -14.36
C HIS A 115 -18.57 19.02 -13.46
N ARG A 116 -18.06 19.75 -12.48
CA ARG A 116 -17.23 19.22 -11.42
C ARG A 116 -18.14 18.61 -10.34
N ILE A 117 -17.92 17.34 -10.00
CA ILE A 117 -18.66 16.64 -8.95
C ILE A 117 -17.65 16.15 -7.90
N ASN A 118 -17.85 16.53 -6.64
CA ASN A 118 -17.05 16.01 -5.53
C ASN A 118 -17.60 14.64 -5.11
N PHE A 119 -16.72 13.70 -4.79
CA PHE A 119 -17.12 12.35 -4.38
C PHE A 119 -17.98 12.34 -3.11
N ASN A 120 -17.72 13.25 -2.18
CA ASN A 120 -18.46 13.38 -0.94
C ASN A 120 -19.88 13.98 -1.10
N GLU A 121 -20.20 14.58 -2.25
CA GLU A 121 -21.52 15.10 -2.57
C GLU A 121 -22.42 14.05 -3.24
N ILE A 122 -21.87 12.91 -3.62
CA ILE A 122 -22.62 11.86 -4.34
C ILE A 122 -23.46 11.06 -3.35
N LEU A 123 -24.77 11.08 -3.56
CA LEU A 123 -25.71 10.25 -2.81
C LEU A 123 -25.83 8.85 -3.40
N TYR A 124 -25.95 8.76 -4.72
CA TYR A 124 -25.94 7.49 -5.44
C TYR A 124 -25.65 7.69 -6.93
N ILE A 125 -25.25 6.59 -7.57
CA ILE A 125 -25.02 6.51 -9.00
C ILE A 125 -25.91 5.39 -9.54
N GLU A 126 -26.69 5.68 -10.58
CA GLU A 126 -27.61 4.75 -11.24
C GLU A 126 -27.28 4.64 -12.72
N SER A 127 -27.20 3.43 -13.23
CA SER A 127 -27.04 3.17 -14.66
C SER A 127 -28.41 3.04 -15.34
N ILE A 128 -28.66 3.86 -16.35
CA ILE A 128 -29.91 3.85 -17.13
C ILE A 128 -29.54 3.64 -18.58
N LYS A 129 -29.54 2.39 -19.06
CA LYS A 129 -29.16 2.01 -20.44
C LYS A 129 -27.78 2.56 -20.80
N ASP A 130 -27.74 3.56 -21.69
CA ASP A 130 -26.51 4.18 -22.20
C ASP A 130 -26.06 5.40 -21.39
N TYR A 131 -26.72 5.72 -20.29
CA TYR A 131 -26.47 6.88 -19.45
C TYR A 131 -26.23 6.50 -18.01
N VAL A 132 -25.49 7.37 -17.31
CA VAL A 132 -25.27 7.30 -15.87
C VAL A 132 -25.94 8.51 -15.24
N ASN A 133 -26.80 8.28 -14.27
CA ASN A 133 -27.42 9.30 -13.45
C ASN A 133 -26.65 9.41 -12.14
N ILE A 134 -26.13 10.59 -11.83
CA ILE A 134 -25.39 10.87 -10.59
C ILE A 134 -26.23 11.85 -9.78
N LYS A 135 -26.70 11.39 -8.64
CA LYS A 135 -27.44 12.24 -7.69
C LYS A 135 -26.50 12.81 -6.65
N THR A 136 -26.53 14.12 -6.49
CA THR A 136 -25.74 14.85 -5.50
C THR A 136 -26.66 15.54 -4.47
N GLU A 137 -26.10 15.97 -3.34
CA GLU A 137 -26.84 16.67 -2.29
C GLU A 137 -27.31 18.08 -2.72
N ASN A 138 -26.71 18.67 -3.79
CA ASN A 138 -27.05 19.99 -4.33
C ASN A 138 -27.71 19.87 -5.70
#